data_8d1c5ad0449a80b7474874887c338071
#
_entry.id   8d1c5ad0449a80b7474874887c338071
#
_cell.length_a   1.000
_cell.length_b   1.000
_cell.length_c   1.000
_cell.angle_alpha   90.00
_cell.angle_beta   90.00
_cell.angle_gamma   90.00
#
_symmetry.space_group_name_H-M   'P 1'
#
loop_
_entity.id
_entity.type
_entity.pdbx_description
1 polymer ?
#
loop_
_entity_poly.entity_id
_entity_poly.type
_entity_poly.pdbx_seq_one_letter_code
_entity_poly.pdbx_strand_id
1 'polypeptide(L)'
;MEVLAKEQKGKSVRSIVDAVADVESAAEGSWYSVDRYRVFLAGSRTLSTIPGPVLDKELEKVLSKHPEWPARTLALYASMLSASSDTLALALKALNDKTPQVVIAAANLLGKSQEILAIEPLISGMKRWEDQKTRERAAKGGREELEKKARDRAWLACRDALHRLTGISLHNSGAYKSWVGTHQEDLDPKNVDLDKVEERTTGTGLFGLEVTGRNIAFIIDISGSMMATDPPSEEQMERISRSTGVGKSVDERIAELMESRRRILRARNELKKAIEGLGENKRFTVIAYSSEVTPWSVVLKDADKANRGSAVSFIDSLNASGITVTDEALNIALSDPTLDTIYLVTDGAPTHIGSRGADMPPDSPELMRRILAETRAVNHLRGIRIFTLGFVDAEEEFLKKLAKENNGRYVRIR
;
A
#
# COMPACT_ATOMS: atom_id res chain seq x y z
N MET A 1 9.25 -27.45 13.58
CA MET A 1 7.89 -27.27 13.01
C MET A 1 7.53 -28.37 12.02
N GLU A 2 8.37 -28.70 11.04
CA GLU A 2 8.10 -29.78 10.06
C GLU A 2 7.86 -31.17 10.69
N VAL A 3 8.54 -31.48 11.78
CA VAL A 3 8.36 -32.76 12.51
C VAL A 3 6.96 -32.86 13.14
N LEU A 4 6.45 -31.75 13.68
CA LEU A 4 5.11 -31.68 14.27
C LEU A 4 4.00 -31.82 13.22
N ALA A 5 4.19 -31.29 12.00
CA ALA A 5 3.23 -31.44 10.92
C ALA A 5 3.09 -32.89 10.46
N LYS A 6 4.16 -33.68 10.50
CA LYS A 6 4.13 -35.11 10.10
C LYS A 6 3.26 -35.97 11.01
N GLU A 7 3.01 -35.56 12.25
CA GLU A 7 2.15 -36.31 13.17
C GLU A 7 0.64 -36.18 12.89
N GLN A 8 0.24 -35.24 12.00
CA GLN A 8 -1.14 -35.02 11.52
C GLN A 8 -2.22 -34.94 12.64
N LYS A 9 -1.85 -34.46 13.80
CA LYS A 9 -2.74 -34.40 14.98
C LYS A 9 -3.14 -32.94 15.22
N GLY A 10 -4.38 -32.70 15.71
CA GLY A 10 -4.86 -31.37 16.06
C GLY A 10 -3.99 -30.67 17.13
N LYS A 11 -3.30 -31.41 17.99
CA LYS A 11 -2.31 -30.86 18.94
C LYS A 11 -1.12 -30.21 18.25
N SER A 12 -0.67 -30.76 17.11
CA SER A 12 0.44 -30.22 16.33
C SER A 12 0.07 -28.86 15.70
N VAL A 13 -1.18 -28.69 15.22
CA VAL A 13 -1.67 -27.39 14.73
C VAL A 13 -1.54 -26.33 15.81
N ARG A 14 -2.03 -26.64 17.02
CA ARG A 14 -2.00 -25.68 18.13
C ARG A 14 -0.57 -25.33 18.53
N SER A 15 0.31 -26.31 18.65
CA SER A 15 1.72 -26.07 19.01
C SER A 15 2.45 -25.20 18.00
N ILE A 16 2.17 -25.36 16.70
CA ILE A 16 2.75 -24.50 15.64
C ILE A 16 2.19 -23.07 15.77
N VAL A 17 0.89 -22.95 15.99
CA VAL A 17 0.23 -21.65 16.14
C VAL A 17 0.75 -20.89 17.36
N ASP A 18 0.83 -21.57 18.52
CA ASP A 18 1.34 -20.98 19.76
C ASP A 18 2.80 -20.52 19.59
N ALA A 19 3.66 -21.35 18.98
CA ALA A 19 5.06 -21.01 18.74
C ALA A 19 5.24 -19.79 17.83
N VAL A 20 4.41 -19.63 16.80
CA VAL A 20 4.44 -18.46 15.93
C VAL A 20 3.90 -17.22 16.67
N ALA A 21 2.81 -17.39 17.43
CA ALA A 21 2.22 -16.29 18.20
C ALA A 21 3.17 -15.77 19.28
N ASP A 22 3.93 -16.63 19.93
CA ASP A 22 4.92 -16.27 20.96
C ASP A 22 6.04 -15.40 20.36
N VAL A 23 6.54 -15.74 19.17
CA VAL A 23 7.56 -14.93 18.48
C VAL A 23 7.02 -13.56 18.10
N GLU A 24 5.76 -13.50 17.67
CA GLU A 24 5.11 -12.24 17.31
C GLU A 24 4.80 -11.38 18.54
N SER A 25 4.41 -11.99 19.67
CA SER A 25 4.03 -11.28 20.90
C SER A 25 5.23 -10.81 21.72
N ALA A 26 6.35 -11.54 21.71
CA ALA A 26 7.54 -11.27 22.53
C ALA A 26 8.29 -9.98 22.16
N ALA A 27 7.94 -9.34 21.07
CA ALA A 27 8.67 -8.20 20.56
C ALA A 27 7.85 -6.92 20.62
N GLU A 28 7.68 -6.37 21.78
CA GLU A 28 7.15 -5.03 21.97
C GLU A 28 7.95 -4.02 21.12
N GLY A 29 7.29 -3.41 20.15
CA GLY A 29 7.80 -2.28 19.37
C GLY A 29 8.40 -2.57 18.00
N SER A 30 8.72 -3.81 17.63
CA SER A 30 9.26 -4.13 16.30
C SER A 30 8.43 -5.13 15.51
N TRP A 31 7.20 -4.83 15.23
CA TRP A 31 6.25 -5.61 14.44
C TRP A 31 6.72 -5.99 13.02
N TYR A 32 7.89 -5.51 12.58
CA TYR A 32 8.26 -5.38 11.19
C TYR A 32 9.67 -5.90 10.88
N SER A 33 10.10 -6.98 11.56
CA SER A 33 11.34 -7.61 11.15
C SER A 33 11.10 -8.64 10.06
N VAL A 34 12.02 -8.73 9.11
CA VAL A 34 12.04 -9.75 8.05
C VAL A 34 12.03 -11.16 8.66
N ASP A 35 12.70 -11.33 9.79
CA ASP A 35 12.82 -12.63 10.47
C ASP A 35 11.49 -13.10 11.04
N ARG A 36 10.68 -12.21 11.59
CA ARG A 36 9.32 -12.54 12.04
C ARG A 36 8.43 -12.98 10.90
N TYR A 37 8.47 -12.25 9.80
CA TYR A 37 7.73 -12.66 8.61
C TYR A 37 8.15 -14.04 8.12
N ARG A 38 9.44 -14.37 8.17
CA ARG A 38 9.94 -15.71 7.84
C ARG A 38 9.36 -16.79 8.77
N VAL A 39 9.30 -16.52 10.07
CA VAL A 39 8.68 -17.42 11.04
C VAL A 39 7.18 -17.57 10.76
N PHE A 40 6.49 -16.48 10.53
CA PHE A 40 5.07 -16.48 10.18
C PHE A 40 4.79 -17.27 8.89
N LEU A 41 5.57 -17.04 7.82
CA LEU A 41 5.47 -17.81 6.57
C LEU A 41 5.80 -19.29 6.76
N ALA A 42 6.85 -19.61 7.54
CA ALA A 42 7.21 -20.99 7.83
C ALA A 42 6.07 -21.69 8.58
N GLY A 43 5.48 -21.04 9.58
CA GLY A 43 4.30 -21.51 10.28
C GLY A 43 3.12 -21.76 9.37
N SER A 44 2.79 -20.76 8.54
CA SER A 44 1.67 -20.86 7.56
C SER A 44 1.87 -22.02 6.58
N ARG A 45 3.07 -22.16 6.01
CA ARG A 45 3.41 -23.26 5.09
C ARG A 45 3.39 -24.62 5.80
N THR A 46 3.92 -24.71 7.01
CA THR A 46 3.89 -25.95 7.76
C THR A 46 2.45 -26.38 8.08
N LEU A 47 1.60 -25.44 8.48
CA LEU A 47 0.17 -25.70 8.69
C LEU A 47 -0.52 -26.16 7.41
N SER A 48 -0.22 -25.55 6.25
CA SER A 48 -0.84 -25.90 4.97
C SER A 48 -0.50 -27.31 4.48
N THR A 49 0.49 -28.00 5.06
CA THR A 49 0.81 -29.40 4.76
C THR A 49 -0.06 -30.40 5.52
N ILE A 50 -0.84 -29.94 6.49
CA ILE A 50 -1.74 -30.77 7.30
C ILE A 50 -3.01 -31.05 6.47
N PRO A 51 -3.57 -32.30 6.49
CA PRO A 51 -4.79 -32.62 5.75
C PRO A 51 -5.96 -31.72 6.09
N GLY A 52 -6.69 -31.27 5.06
CA GLY A 52 -7.75 -30.25 5.13
C GLY A 52 -8.75 -30.44 6.28
N PRO A 53 -9.44 -31.57 6.44
CA PRO A 53 -10.49 -31.69 7.46
C PRO A 53 -10.00 -31.52 8.91
N VAL A 54 -8.74 -31.90 9.18
CA VAL A 54 -8.13 -31.73 10.50
C VAL A 54 -7.70 -30.27 10.67
N LEU A 55 -7.09 -29.70 9.62
CA LEU A 55 -6.62 -28.32 9.63
C LEU A 55 -7.80 -27.36 9.78
N ASP A 56 -8.83 -27.47 8.95
CA ASP A 56 -9.99 -26.56 8.92
C ASP A 56 -10.65 -26.44 10.29
N LYS A 57 -10.90 -27.58 10.96
CA LYS A 57 -11.49 -27.61 12.30
C LYS A 57 -10.61 -26.92 13.36
N GLU A 58 -9.30 -27.10 13.29
CA GLU A 58 -8.39 -26.47 14.26
C GLU A 58 -8.18 -24.97 13.93
N LEU A 59 -8.09 -24.59 12.65
CA LEU A 59 -8.00 -23.16 12.27
C LEU A 59 -9.25 -22.37 12.69
N GLU A 60 -10.42 -22.97 12.57
CA GLU A 60 -11.67 -22.37 13.09
C GLU A 60 -11.64 -22.16 14.59
N LYS A 61 -11.12 -23.14 15.36
CA LYS A 61 -10.96 -23.01 16.80
C LYS A 61 -9.95 -21.90 17.16
N VAL A 62 -8.81 -21.85 16.46
CA VAL A 62 -7.80 -20.82 16.65
C VAL A 62 -8.40 -19.44 16.38
N LEU A 63 -9.06 -19.25 15.24
CA LEU A 63 -9.69 -17.98 14.88
C LEU A 63 -10.72 -17.53 15.92
N SER A 64 -11.49 -18.46 16.47
CA SER A 64 -12.60 -18.15 17.38
C SER A 64 -12.18 -17.96 18.83
N LYS A 65 -11.12 -18.63 19.29
CA LYS A 65 -10.83 -18.78 20.72
C LYS A 65 -9.42 -18.39 21.14
N HIS A 66 -8.48 -18.25 20.19
CA HIS A 66 -7.10 -17.92 20.57
C HIS A 66 -7.03 -16.48 21.09
N PRO A 67 -6.40 -16.22 22.26
CA PRO A 67 -6.34 -14.88 22.83
C PRO A 67 -5.50 -13.93 21.96
N GLU A 68 -4.40 -14.43 21.43
CA GLU A 68 -3.44 -13.64 20.67
C GLU A 68 -3.89 -13.44 19.22
N TRP A 69 -3.90 -12.19 18.76
CA TRP A 69 -4.33 -11.87 17.40
C TRP A 69 -3.36 -12.36 16.30
N PRO A 70 -2.02 -12.48 16.51
CA PRO A 70 -1.14 -13.05 15.50
C PRO A 70 -1.52 -14.49 15.15
N ALA A 71 -1.90 -15.29 16.15
CA ALA A 71 -2.39 -16.65 15.94
C ALA A 71 -3.67 -16.67 15.08
N ARG A 72 -4.63 -15.78 15.38
CA ARG A 72 -5.86 -15.68 14.59
C ARG A 72 -5.59 -15.23 13.15
N THR A 73 -4.63 -14.34 12.94
CA THR A 73 -4.19 -13.93 11.60
C THR A 73 -3.49 -15.09 10.88
N LEU A 74 -2.63 -15.84 11.60
CA LEU A 74 -1.96 -17.01 11.04
C LEU A 74 -2.96 -18.07 10.55
N ALA A 75 -4.06 -18.26 11.26
CA ALA A 75 -5.12 -19.19 10.86
C ALA A 75 -5.72 -18.81 9.48
N LEU A 76 -5.96 -17.52 9.22
CA LEU A 76 -6.43 -17.05 7.93
C LEU A 76 -5.42 -17.31 6.80
N TYR A 77 -4.15 -17.01 7.03
CA TYR A 77 -3.11 -17.25 6.03
C TYR A 77 -2.85 -18.73 5.76
N ALA A 78 -2.89 -19.55 6.79
CA ALA A 78 -2.75 -21.00 6.63
C ALA A 78 -3.91 -21.59 5.82
N SER A 79 -5.14 -21.16 6.05
CA SER A 79 -6.31 -21.59 5.25
C SER A 79 -6.18 -21.20 3.78
N MET A 80 -5.69 -20.00 3.51
CA MET A 80 -5.45 -19.54 2.13
C MET A 80 -4.39 -20.38 1.41
N LEU A 81 -3.27 -20.71 2.09
CA LEU A 81 -2.19 -21.50 1.50
C LEU A 81 -2.55 -22.97 1.31
N SER A 82 -3.42 -23.52 2.16
CA SER A 82 -3.89 -24.89 2.05
C SER A 82 -4.96 -25.07 0.95
N ALA A 83 -5.42 -23.98 0.32
CA ALA A 83 -6.59 -23.98 -0.55
C ALA A 83 -7.81 -24.65 0.11
N SER A 84 -7.96 -24.43 1.42
CA SER A 84 -9.07 -24.93 2.21
C SER A 84 -10.40 -24.43 1.65
N SER A 85 -11.40 -25.31 1.57
CA SER A 85 -12.76 -24.94 1.16
C SER A 85 -13.40 -23.91 2.10
N ASP A 86 -12.89 -23.83 3.34
CA ASP A 86 -13.45 -22.96 4.39
C ASP A 86 -12.79 -21.59 4.47
N THR A 87 -11.79 -21.28 3.60
CA THR A 87 -11.06 -20.01 3.65
C THR A 87 -11.99 -18.80 3.57
N LEU A 88 -12.98 -18.83 2.68
CA LEU A 88 -13.97 -17.76 2.54
C LEU A 88 -14.80 -17.60 3.82
N ALA A 89 -15.31 -18.70 4.37
CA ALA A 89 -16.11 -18.68 5.59
C ALA A 89 -15.30 -18.17 6.80
N LEU A 90 -14.04 -18.61 6.93
CA LEU A 90 -13.13 -18.11 7.97
C LEU A 90 -12.86 -16.61 7.85
N ALA A 91 -12.63 -16.11 6.63
CA ALA A 91 -12.40 -14.70 6.39
C ALA A 91 -13.65 -13.85 6.68
N LEU A 92 -14.84 -14.31 6.27
CA LEU A 92 -16.12 -13.66 6.59
C LEU A 92 -16.34 -13.57 8.11
N LYS A 93 -16.05 -14.65 8.85
CA LYS A 93 -16.12 -14.68 10.31
C LYS A 93 -15.15 -13.71 10.96
N ALA A 94 -13.93 -13.64 10.44
CA ALA A 94 -12.86 -12.78 10.94
C ALA A 94 -13.11 -11.27 10.74
N LEU A 95 -13.97 -10.86 9.81
CA LEU A 95 -14.41 -9.45 9.70
C LEU A 95 -15.08 -8.95 10.98
N ASN A 96 -15.61 -9.84 11.82
CA ASN A 96 -16.23 -9.50 13.10
C ASN A 96 -15.26 -9.56 14.28
N ASP A 97 -13.97 -9.81 14.05
CA ASP A 97 -12.97 -9.82 15.13
C ASP A 97 -12.88 -8.43 15.80
N LYS A 98 -12.61 -8.47 17.11
CA LYS A 98 -12.41 -7.24 17.90
C LYS A 98 -11.11 -6.51 17.57
N THR A 99 -10.14 -7.22 16.99
CA THR A 99 -8.79 -6.73 16.73
C THR A 99 -8.65 -6.26 15.29
N PRO A 100 -8.30 -4.98 15.05
CA PRO A 100 -8.19 -4.40 13.72
C PRO A 100 -7.27 -5.20 12.78
N GLN A 101 -6.17 -5.75 13.30
CA GLN A 101 -5.19 -6.52 12.52
C GLN A 101 -5.81 -7.78 11.89
N VAL A 102 -6.67 -8.46 12.61
CA VAL A 102 -7.38 -9.64 12.10
C VAL A 102 -8.38 -9.24 11.02
N VAL A 103 -9.08 -8.13 11.23
CA VAL A 103 -10.02 -7.58 10.23
C VAL A 103 -9.29 -7.14 8.96
N ILE A 104 -8.12 -6.52 9.07
CA ILE A 104 -7.28 -6.14 7.92
C ILE A 104 -6.90 -7.39 7.10
N ALA A 105 -6.44 -8.45 7.77
CA ALA A 105 -6.10 -9.71 7.11
C ALA A 105 -7.32 -10.33 6.41
N ALA A 106 -8.47 -10.37 7.09
CA ALA A 106 -9.73 -10.87 6.53
C ALA A 106 -10.18 -10.07 5.31
N ALA A 107 -10.20 -8.74 5.40
CA ALA A 107 -10.57 -7.86 4.29
C ALA A 107 -9.65 -8.05 3.07
N ASN A 108 -8.33 -8.17 3.31
CA ASN A 108 -7.36 -8.43 2.25
C ASN A 108 -7.61 -9.77 1.54
N LEU A 109 -7.94 -10.81 2.28
CA LEU A 109 -8.29 -12.13 1.70
C LEU A 109 -9.60 -12.04 0.89
N LEU A 110 -10.63 -11.42 1.45
CA LEU A 110 -11.92 -11.26 0.79
C LEU A 110 -11.83 -10.40 -0.47
N GLY A 111 -11.05 -9.32 -0.46
CA GLY A 111 -10.83 -8.50 -1.65
C GLY A 111 -10.09 -9.23 -2.78
N LYS A 112 -9.37 -10.31 -2.48
CA LYS A 112 -8.70 -11.18 -3.45
C LYS A 112 -9.52 -12.38 -3.89
N SER A 113 -10.61 -12.68 -3.19
CA SER A 113 -11.43 -13.88 -3.43
C SER A 113 -12.24 -13.81 -4.73
N GLN A 114 -12.50 -12.60 -5.23
CA GLN A 114 -13.42 -12.34 -6.35
C GLN A 114 -14.85 -12.90 -6.11
N GLU A 115 -15.25 -13.02 -4.84
CA GLU A 115 -16.54 -13.56 -4.45
C GLU A 115 -17.55 -12.45 -4.10
N ILE A 116 -18.66 -12.44 -4.81
CA ILE A 116 -19.75 -11.46 -4.59
C ILE A 116 -20.30 -11.49 -3.15
N LEU A 117 -20.28 -12.67 -2.52
CA LEU A 117 -20.75 -12.87 -1.13
C LEU A 117 -19.93 -12.09 -0.10
N ALA A 118 -18.71 -11.63 -0.47
CA ALA A 118 -17.87 -10.85 0.41
C ALA A 118 -18.31 -9.36 0.52
N ILE A 119 -19.06 -8.85 -0.43
CA ILE A 119 -19.36 -7.41 -0.56
C ILE A 119 -20.18 -6.89 0.62
N GLU A 120 -21.33 -7.46 0.91
CA GLU A 120 -22.18 -7.02 2.03
C GLU A 120 -21.51 -7.13 3.42
N PRO A 121 -20.81 -8.23 3.73
CA PRO A 121 -20.02 -8.31 4.96
C PRO A 121 -18.91 -7.25 5.06
N LEU A 122 -18.24 -6.92 3.95
CA LEU A 122 -17.23 -5.85 3.92
C LEU A 122 -17.84 -4.47 4.13
N ILE A 123 -19.02 -4.17 3.55
CA ILE A 123 -19.76 -2.94 3.81
C ILE A 123 -20.13 -2.84 5.30
N SER A 124 -20.59 -3.93 5.89
CA SER A 124 -20.94 -4.01 7.32
C SER A 124 -19.71 -3.82 8.21
N GLY A 125 -18.57 -4.44 7.84
CA GLY A 125 -17.28 -4.24 8.51
C GLY A 125 -16.82 -2.78 8.45
N MET A 126 -16.88 -2.16 7.28
CA MET A 126 -16.56 -0.75 7.07
C MET A 126 -17.42 0.15 7.95
N LYS A 127 -18.75 -0.07 7.97
CA LYS A 127 -19.69 0.68 8.82
C LYS A 127 -19.35 0.59 10.31
N ARG A 128 -19.01 -0.61 10.80
CA ARG A 128 -18.63 -0.80 12.20
C ARG A 128 -17.45 0.10 12.61
N TRP A 129 -16.46 0.28 11.76
CA TRP A 129 -15.31 1.14 12.02
C TRP A 129 -15.62 2.63 11.83
N GLU A 130 -16.56 2.99 10.96
CA GLU A 130 -17.12 4.36 10.86
C GLU A 130 -17.84 4.78 12.15
N ASP A 131 -18.70 3.92 12.67
CA ASP A 131 -19.49 4.18 13.88
C ASP A 131 -18.61 4.34 15.12
N GLN A 132 -17.52 3.57 15.24
CA GLN A 132 -16.54 3.71 16.32
C GLN A 132 -15.76 5.02 16.21
N LYS A 133 -15.38 5.45 15.00
CA LYS A 133 -14.71 6.71 14.73
C LYS A 133 -15.52 7.92 15.21
N THR A 134 -16.83 7.84 15.15
CA THR A 134 -17.77 8.90 15.59
C THR A 134 -17.83 9.00 17.12
N ARG A 135 -17.70 7.88 17.85
CA ARG A 135 -17.76 7.83 19.31
C ARG A 135 -16.48 8.34 20.00
N GLU A 136 -15.33 8.32 19.32
CA GLU A 136 -14.01 8.58 19.92
C GLU A 136 -13.46 9.99 19.73
N ARG A 137 -14.24 10.93 19.19
CA ARG A 137 -13.83 12.34 19.09
C ARG A 137 -13.54 13.01 20.45
N ALA A 138 -13.77 12.29 21.55
CA ALA A 138 -13.67 12.81 22.90
C ALA A 138 -12.45 12.32 23.74
N ALA A 139 -11.65 11.35 23.26
CA ALA A 139 -10.57 10.74 24.05
C ALA A 139 -9.18 11.29 23.68
N LYS A 140 -8.39 11.70 24.67
CA LYS A 140 -7.01 12.21 24.52
C LYS A 140 -6.03 11.29 25.27
N GLY A 141 -5.02 10.69 24.55
CA GLY A 141 -3.92 9.95 25.17
C GLY A 141 -3.18 8.98 24.23
N GLY A 142 -1.88 8.73 24.41
CA GLY A 142 -0.99 8.07 23.46
C GLY A 142 -1.31 6.60 23.10
N ARG A 143 -1.77 5.77 24.06
CA ARG A 143 -2.17 4.38 23.77
C ARG A 143 -3.46 4.32 22.95
N GLU A 144 -4.40 5.21 23.23
CA GLU A 144 -5.65 5.35 22.48
C GLU A 144 -5.40 5.82 21.04
N GLU A 145 -4.35 6.60 20.80
CA GLU A 145 -4.01 7.05 19.44
C GLU A 145 -3.51 5.90 18.56
N LEU A 146 -2.72 4.95 19.08
CA LEU A 146 -2.30 3.76 18.34
C LEU A 146 -3.48 2.84 18.01
N GLU A 147 -4.41 2.66 18.94
CA GLU A 147 -5.63 1.88 18.70
C GLU A 147 -6.54 2.56 17.66
N LYS A 148 -6.67 3.89 17.72
CA LYS A 148 -7.39 4.67 16.72
C LYS A 148 -6.80 4.52 15.32
N LYS A 149 -5.48 4.56 15.20
CA LYS A 149 -4.77 4.34 13.93
C LYS A 149 -4.99 2.94 13.37
N ALA A 150 -4.99 1.92 14.21
CA ALA A 150 -5.27 0.56 13.80
C ALA A 150 -6.70 0.39 13.27
N ARG A 151 -7.67 1.09 13.85
CA ARG A 151 -9.08 1.09 13.40
C ARG A 151 -9.28 1.80 12.06
N ASP A 152 -8.64 2.95 11.87
CA ASP A 152 -8.63 3.65 10.58
C ASP A 152 -8.10 2.74 9.46
N ARG A 153 -7.11 1.88 9.74
CA ARG A 153 -6.59 0.88 8.81
C ARG A 153 -7.58 -0.24 8.49
N ALA A 154 -8.32 -0.73 9.49
CA ALA A 154 -9.34 -1.75 9.27
C ALA A 154 -10.46 -1.22 8.37
N TRP A 155 -10.88 0.02 8.57
CA TRP A 155 -11.81 0.70 7.68
C TRP A 155 -11.28 0.80 6.25
N LEU A 156 -10.02 1.25 6.08
CA LEU A 156 -9.35 1.34 4.78
C LEU A 156 -9.25 -0.03 4.10
N ALA A 157 -8.89 -1.08 4.83
CA ALA A 157 -8.78 -2.43 4.28
C ALA A 157 -10.14 -2.93 3.75
N CYS A 158 -11.23 -2.67 4.46
CA CYS A 158 -12.58 -2.99 3.98
C CYS A 158 -12.92 -2.20 2.71
N ARG A 159 -12.60 -0.90 2.64
CA ARG A 159 -12.81 -0.06 1.47
C ARG A 159 -12.01 -0.55 0.27
N ASP A 160 -10.74 -0.87 0.47
CA ASP A 160 -9.86 -1.36 -0.60
C ASP A 160 -10.31 -2.74 -1.11
N ALA A 161 -10.81 -3.59 -0.22
CA ALA A 161 -11.42 -4.86 -0.61
C ALA A 161 -12.68 -4.67 -1.46
N LEU A 162 -13.55 -3.73 -1.06
CA LEU A 162 -14.73 -3.34 -1.83
C LEU A 162 -14.34 -2.79 -3.20
N HIS A 163 -13.35 -1.89 -3.26
CA HIS A 163 -12.84 -1.37 -4.52
C HIS A 163 -12.39 -2.49 -5.48
N ARG A 164 -11.71 -3.52 -4.97
CA ARG A 164 -11.28 -4.66 -5.78
C ARG A 164 -12.42 -5.50 -6.32
N LEU A 165 -13.48 -5.63 -5.54
CA LEU A 165 -14.65 -6.44 -5.90
C LEU A 165 -15.66 -5.69 -6.78
N THR A 166 -15.68 -4.36 -6.72
CA THR A 166 -16.68 -3.52 -7.40
C THR A 166 -16.10 -2.64 -8.51
N GLY A 167 -14.78 -2.44 -8.51
CA GLY A 167 -14.12 -1.51 -9.42
C GLY A 167 -14.30 -0.03 -9.07
N ILE A 168 -15.04 0.32 -8.02
CA ILE A 168 -15.29 1.71 -7.63
C ILE A 168 -14.73 2.04 -6.26
N SER A 169 -14.39 3.32 -6.04
CA SER A 169 -13.92 3.83 -4.75
C SER A 169 -14.93 4.83 -4.20
N LEU A 170 -15.61 4.44 -3.12
CA LEU A 170 -16.60 5.28 -2.45
C LEU A 170 -16.14 5.65 -1.04
N HIS A 171 -16.62 6.80 -0.54
CA HIS A 171 -16.09 7.42 0.68
C HIS A 171 -16.69 6.89 2.00
N ASN A 172 -17.78 6.12 1.94
CA ASN A 172 -18.41 5.58 3.13
C ASN A 172 -19.26 4.34 2.82
N SER A 173 -19.60 3.60 3.87
CA SER A 173 -20.39 2.37 3.78
C SER A 173 -21.78 2.57 3.23
N GLY A 174 -22.43 3.71 3.51
CA GLY A 174 -23.74 4.05 2.98
C GLY A 174 -23.75 4.24 1.47
N ALA A 175 -22.72 4.91 0.93
CA ALA A 175 -22.55 5.07 -0.50
C ALA A 175 -22.35 3.73 -1.22
N TYR A 176 -21.52 2.83 -0.66
CA TYR A 176 -21.37 1.47 -1.19
C TYR A 176 -22.68 0.70 -1.16
N LYS A 177 -23.42 0.74 -0.05
CA LYS A 177 -24.71 0.06 0.07
C LYS A 177 -25.73 0.54 -0.97
N SER A 178 -25.82 1.85 -1.19
CA SER A 178 -26.71 2.42 -2.21
C SER A 178 -26.30 2.00 -3.61
N TRP A 179 -24.99 2.05 -3.91
CA TRP A 179 -24.47 1.68 -5.23
C TRP A 179 -24.69 0.19 -5.53
N VAL A 180 -24.38 -0.70 -4.60
CA VAL A 180 -24.59 -2.14 -4.76
C VAL A 180 -26.07 -2.44 -4.97
N GLY A 181 -26.97 -1.78 -4.25
CA GLY A 181 -28.42 -1.95 -4.41
C GLY A 181 -28.94 -1.62 -5.81
N THR A 182 -28.25 -0.74 -6.56
CA THR A 182 -28.63 -0.35 -7.93
C THR A 182 -27.88 -1.09 -9.03
N HIS A 183 -26.78 -1.80 -8.71
CA HIS A 183 -25.90 -2.47 -9.69
C HIS A 183 -25.74 -3.97 -9.42
N GLN A 184 -26.59 -4.55 -8.55
CA GLN A 184 -26.42 -5.93 -8.10
C GLN A 184 -26.51 -6.95 -9.23
N GLU A 185 -27.30 -6.70 -10.26
CA GLU A 185 -27.50 -7.61 -11.41
C GLU A 185 -26.29 -7.62 -12.35
N ASP A 186 -25.57 -6.49 -12.45
CA ASP A 186 -24.42 -6.31 -13.36
C ASP A 186 -23.08 -6.55 -12.66
N LEU A 187 -23.08 -6.77 -11.34
CA LEU A 187 -21.88 -6.85 -10.53
C LEU A 187 -21.23 -8.22 -10.63
N ASP A 188 -20.10 -8.30 -11.34
CA ASP A 188 -19.27 -9.49 -11.43
C ASP A 188 -17.83 -9.17 -10.96
N PRO A 189 -17.45 -9.53 -9.72
CA PRO A 189 -16.10 -9.29 -9.21
C PRO A 189 -14.98 -9.94 -10.01
N LYS A 190 -15.27 -10.97 -10.81
CA LYS A 190 -14.27 -11.67 -11.64
C LYS A 190 -13.87 -10.86 -12.88
N ASN A 191 -14.75 -9.95 -13.31
CA ASN A 191 -14.57 -9.11 -14.48
C ASN A 191 -14.08 -7.69 -14.14
N VAL A 192 -13.79 -7.40 -12.87
CA VAL A 192 -13.25 -6.10 -12.46
C VAL A 192 -11.81 -5.96 -12.92
N ASP A 193 -11.58 -5.07 -13.88
CA ASP A 193 -10.25 -4.71 -14.36
C ASP A 193 -9.78 -3.41 -13.64
N LEU A 194 -8.99 -3.58 -12.60
CA LEU A 194 -8.51 -2.46 -11.78
C LEU A 194 -7.58 -1.51 -12.55
N ASP A 195 -6.98 -1.97 -13.63
CA ASP A 195 -6.09 -1.14 -14.46
C ASP A 195 -6.90 -0.17 -15.36
N LYS A 196 -8.17 -0.49 -15.63
CA LYS A 196 -9.10 0.34 -16.43
C LYS A 196 -10.04 1.21 -15.61
N VAL A 197 -10.09 1.01 -14.31
CA VAL A 197 -10.96 1.81 -13.44
C VAL A 197 -10.43 3.23 -13.37
N GLU A 198 -11.10 4.15 -14.08
CA GLU A 198 -10.90 5.59 -13.91
C GLU A 198 -11.46 6.00 -12.54
N GLU A 199 -10.59 6.25 -11.57
CA GLU A 199 -11.00 6.93 -10.35
C GLU A 199 -11.47 8.34 -10.74
N ARG A 200 -12.76 8.61 -10.58
CA ARG A 200 -13.30 9.98 -10.68
C ARG A 200 -12.72 10.77 -9.51
N THR A 201 -11.61 11.44 -9.76
CA THR A 201 -10.92 12.27 -8.79
C THR A 201 -11.74 13.53 -8.53
N THR A 202 -12.49 13.53 -7.44
CA THR A 202 -13.12 14.75 -6.88
C THR A 202 -12.24 15.44 -5.85
N GLY A 203 -11.01 14.95 -5.66
CA GLY A 203 -10.06 15.40 -4.65
C GLY A 203 -8.68 15.76 -5.21
N THR A 204 -7.75 16.04 -4.32
CA THR A 204 -6.35 16.33 -4.63
C THR A 204 -5.69 15.08 -5.22
N GLY A 205 -5.18 15.19 -6.43
CA GLY A 205 -4.55 14.10 -7.14
C GLY A 205 -3.03 14.24 -7.24
N LEU A 206 -2.35 13.11 -7.39
CA LEU A 206 -0.95 13.00 -7.77
C LEU A 206 -0.90 12.29 -9.13
N PHE A 207 -0.60 13.00 -10.21
CA PHE A 207 -0.68 12.49 -11.59
C PHE A 207 -2.03 11.82 -11.91
N GLY A 208 -3.14 12.41 -11.45
CA GLY A 208 -4.49 11.88 -11.66
C GLY A 208 -4.90 10.76 -10.69
N LEU A 209 -4.02 10.34 -9.80
CA LEU A 209 -4.33 9.36 -8.76
C LEU A 209 -4.80 10.08 -7.50
N GLU A 210 -5.98 9.73 -6.98
CA GLU A 210 -6.49 10.30 -5.73
C GLU A 210 -5.53 10.03 -4.56
N VAL A 211 -5.20 11.07 -3.80
CA VAL A 211 -4.39 10.93 -2.58
C VAL A 211 -5.28 10.47 -1.43
N THR A 212 -5.30 9.16 -1.24
CA THR A 212 -6.02 8.48 -0.17
C THR A 212 -5.09 8.17 1.00
N GLY A 213 -5.65 7.72 2.12
CA GLY A 213 -4.88 7.47 3.34
C GLY A 213 -4.92 8.64 4.31
N ARG A 214 -4.46 8.36 5.52
CA ARG A 214 -4.37 9.35 6.59
C ARG A 214 -2.93 9.63 7.00
N ASN A 215 -2.10 8.59 6.99
CA ASN A 215 -0.68 8.65 7.33
C ASN A 215 0.12 8.27 6.08
N ILE A 216 0.64 9.27 5.38
CA ILE A 216 1.10 9.17 4.00
C ILE A 216 2.60 9.42 3.91
N ALA A 217 3.33 8.55 3.19
CA ALA A 217 4.68 8.85 2.75
C ALA A 217 4.70 9.05 1.22
N PHE A 218 5.17 10.21 0.80
CA PHE A 218 5.51 10.47 -0.59
C PHE A 218 7.00 10.20 -0.79
N ILE A 219 7.33 9.26 -1.65
CA ILE A 219 8.71 8.90 -1.99
C ILE A 219 8.97 9.39 -3.40
N ILE A 220 9.93 10.28 -3.58
CA ILE A 220 10.27 10.89 -4.86
C ILE A 220 11.70 10.56 -5.26
N ASP A 221 11.83 9.97 -6.43
CA ASP A 221 13.11 9.76 -7.10
C ASP A 221 13.70 11.09 -7.54
N ILE A 222 14.95 11.35 -7.16
CA ILE A 222 15.75 12.47 -7.62
C ILE A 222 17.08 11.99 -8.19
N SER A 223 17.12 10.78 -8.76
CA SER A 223 18.29 10.26 -9.47
C SER A 223 18.60 11.03 -10.75
N GLY A 224 19.77 10.82 -11.33
CA GLY A 224 20.22 11.55 -12.51
C GLY A 224 19.31 11.38 -13.72
N SER A 225 18.62 10.25 -13.88
CA SER A 225 17.66 10.00 -14.96
C SER A 225 16.46 10.94 -14.92
N MET A 226 16.07 11.43 -13.74
CA MET A 226 15.00 12.41 -13.57
C MET A 226 15.27 13.77 -14.25
N MET A 227 16.50 14.02 -14.70
CA MET A 227 16.82 15.18 -15.56
C MET A 227 16.32 15.00 -17.00
N ALA A 228 15.97 13.80 -17.40
CA ALA A 228 15.45 13.53 -18.75
C ALA A 228 14.15 14.30 -19.00
N THR A 229 13.94 14.61 -20.26
CA THR A 229 12.73 15.31 -20.75
C THR A 229 11.87 14.29 -21.52
N ASP A 230 10.65 14.07 -21.06
CA ASP A 230 9.72 13.22 -21.79
C ASP A 230 9.24 13.91 -23.07
N PRO A 231 9.09 13.18 -24.19
CA PRO A 231 8.61 13.78 -25.44
C PRO A 231 7.21 14.37 -25.25
N PRO A 232 6.94 15.54 -25.83
CA PRO A 232 5.59 16.12 -25.86
C PRO A 232 4.65 15.25 -26.71
N SER A 233 3.35 15.30 -26.41
CA SER A 233 2.36 14.68 -27.26
C SER A 233 2.21 15.44 -28.60
N GLU A 234 1.74 14.76 -29.65
CA GLU A 234 1.44 15.38 -30.93
C GLU A 234 0.48 16.55 -30.76
N GLU A 235 -0.55 16.41 -29.93
CA GLU A 235 -1.50 17.48 -29.63
C GLU A 235 -0.85 18.71 -28.99
N GLN A 236 0.12 18.51 -28.09
CA GLN A 236 0.87 19.61 -27.48
C GLN A 236 1.73 20.35 -28.52
N MET A 237 2.38 19.60 -29.42
CA MET A 237 3.17 20.18 -30.50
C MET A 237 2.29 20.94 -31.51
N GLU A 238 1.13 20.39 -31.88
CA GLU A 238 0.16 21.07 -32.76
C GLU A 238 -0.38 22.34 -32.13
N ARG A 239 -0.69 22.36 -30.84
CA ARG A 239 -1.15 23.57 -30.14
C ARG A 239 -0.11 24.69 -30.21
N ILE A 240 1.17 24.37 -30.03
CA ILE A 240 2.25 25.36 -30.15
C ILE A 240 2.35 25.88 -31.58
N SER A 241 2.30 24.99 -32.57
CA SER A 241 2.41 25.37 -34.00
C SER A 241 1.24 26.24 -34.46
N ARG A 242 0.03 25.99 -33.95
CA ARG A 242 -1.18 26.76 -34.28
C ARG A 242 -1.33 28.07 -33.48
N SER A 243 -0.63 28.20 -32.36
CA SER A 243 -0.78 29.37 -31.50
C SER A 243 0.00 30.57 -32.08
N THR A 244 -0.72 31.59 -32.50
CA THR A 244 -0.20 32.91 -32.95
C THR A 244 0.06 33.83 -31.76
N GLY A 245 0.74 33.36 -30.71
CA GLY A 245 0.98 34.14 -29.48
C GLY A 245 1.86 35.36 -29.76
N VAL A 246 1.43 36.51 -29.31
CA VAL A 246 2.20 37.76 -29.34
C VAL A 246 3.36 37.63 -28.32
N GLY A 247 4.60 37.79 -28.78
CA GLY A 247 5.77 38.01 -27.92
C GLY A 247 6.82 36.89 -27.83
N LYS A 248 6.53 35.64 -28.29
CA LYS A 248 7.54 34.55 -28.25
C LYS A 248 7.56 33.80 -29.59
N SER A 249 8.75 33.42 -30.06
CA SER A 249 8.91 32.58 -31.25
C SER A 249 8.36 31.15 -30.98
N VAL A 250 8.12 30.40 -32.06
CA VAL A 250 7.71 28.98 -31.96
C VAL A 250 8.79 28.19 -31.25
N ASP A 251 10.06 28.44 -31.56
CA ASP A 251 11.20 27.74 -30.95
C ASP A 251 11.31 28.01 -29.44
N GLU A 252 11.10 29.24 -28.99
CA GLU A 252 11.07 29.60 -27.57
C GLU A 252 9.94 28.86 -26.83
N ARG A 253 8.76 28.74 -27.44
CA ARG A 253 7.63 28.00 -26.85
C ARG A 253 7.87 26.49 -26.80
N ILE A 254 8.53 25.94 -27.83
CA ILE A 254 8.96 24.55 -27.83
C ILE A 254 9.98 24.32 -26.71
N ALA A 255 10.97 25.21 -26.58
CA ALA A 255 11.97 25.11 -25.53
C ALA A 255 11.33 25.16 -24.12
N GLU A 256 10.38 26.04 -23.89
CA GLU A 256 9.61 26.13 -22.64
C GLU A 256 8.79 24.86 -22.38
N LEU A 257 8.13 24.34 -23.42
CA LEU A 257 7.41 23.07 -23.30
C LEU A 257 8.36 21.93 -22.91
N MET A 258 9.49 21.80 -23.60
CA MET A 258 10.49 20.78 -23.31
C MET A 258 11.03 20.91 -21.89
N GLU A 259 11.36 22.13 -21.44
CA GLU A 259 11.79 22.35 -20.05
C GLU A 259 10.71 21.93 -19.04
N SER A 260 9.45 22.30 -19.28
CA SER A 260 8.33 21.92 -18.41
C SER A 260 8.08 20.40 -18.35
N ARG A 261 8.60 19.64 -19.32
CA ARG A 261 8.48 18.18 -19.42
C ARG A 261 9.65 17.42 -18.79
N ARG A 262 10.63 18.11 -18.20
CA ARG A 262 11.63 17.43 -17.37
C ARG A 262 10.92 16.66 -16.25
N ARG A 263 11.29 15.40 -16.08
CA ARG A 263 10.64 14.49 -15.12
C ARG A 263 10.67 15.05 -13.72
N ILE A 264 11.83 15.55 -13.28
CA ILE A 264 11.96 16.15 -11.94
C ILE A 264 11.04 17.34 -11.72
N LEU A 265 10.89 18.22 -12.71
CA LEU A 265 10.00 19.39 -12.60
C LEU A 265 8.53 18.98 -12.54
N ARG A 266 8.14 17.99 -13.34
CA ARG A 266 6.78 17.43 -13.33
C ARG A 266 6.48 16.76 -11.99
N ALA A 267 7.39 15.92 -11.50
CA ALA A 267 7.25 15.25 -10.22
C ALA A 267 7.12 16.24 -9.06
N ARG A 268 7.99 17.26 -9.01
CA ARG A 268 7.94 18.32 -8.01
C ARG A 268 6.62 19.08 -8.05
N ASN A 269 6.18 19.51 -9.23
CA ASN A 269 4.95 20.29 -9.40
C ASN A 269 3.70 19.50 -8.98
N GLU A 270 3.59 18.24 -9.38
CA GLU A 270 2.48 17.39 -9.00
C GLU A 270 2.49 17.06 -7.50
N LEU A 271 3.67 16.79 -6.93
CA LEU A 271 3.80 16.53 -5.51
C LEU A 271 3.44 17.76 -4.66
N LYS A 272 3.85 18.96 -5.08
CA LYS A 272 3.44 20.22 -4.42
C LYS A 272 1.94 20.39 -4.41
N LYS A 273 1.28 20.23 -5.57
CA LYS A 273 -0.19 20.28 -5.67
C LYS A 273 -0.86 19.26 -4.75
N ALA A 274 -0.34 18.03 -4.72
CA ALA A 274 -0.86 16.98 -3.87
C ALA A 274 -0.76 17.35 -2.39
N ILE A 275 0.38 17.89 -1.94
CA ILE A 275 0.61 18.30 -0.55
C ILE A 275 -0.23 19.52 -0.17
N GLU A 276 -0.30 20.54 -1.01
CA GLU A 276 -1.11 21.74 -0.77
C GLU A 276 -2.59 21.41 -0.58
N GLY A 277 -3.08 20.42 -1.29
CA GLY A 277 -4.46 19.97 -1.19
C GLY A 277 -4.73 18.93 -0.11
N LEU A 278 -3.73 18.54 0.71
CA LEU A 278 -3.97 17.61 1.82
C LEU A 278 -4.89 18.24 2.87
N GLY A 279 -5.90 17.50 3.27
CA GLY A 279 -6.76 17.90 4.40
C GLY A 279 -5.99 17.88 5.72
N GLU A 280 -6.33 18.80 6.66
CA GLU A 280 -5.68 18.92 7.98
C GLU A 280 -5.82 17.66 8.86
N ASN A 281 -6.72 16.77 8.52
CA ASN A 281 -6.90 15.49 9.21
C ASN A 281 -5.90 14.41 8.77
N LYS A 282 -4.97 14.74 7.86
CA LYS A 282 -3.92 13.84 7.36
C LYS A 282 -2.58 14.15 8.01
N ARG A 283 -1.70 13.16 7.98
CA ARG A 283 -0.29 13.29 8.36
C ARG A 283 0.56 12.79 7.22
N PHE A 284 1.70 13.41 6.99
CA PHE A 284 2.53 13.06 5.85
C PHE A 284 4.01 13.27 6.10
N THR A 285 4.82 12.67 5.26
CA THR A 285 6.23 12.99 5.04
C THR A 285 6.57 12.93 3.57
N VAL A 286 7.68 13.56 3.19
CA VAL A 286 8.28 13.46 1.86
C VAL A 286 9.68 12.85 2.03
N ILE A 287 9.99 11.85 1.24
CA ILE A 287 11.29 11.17 1.24
C ILE A 287 11.84 11.29 -0.18
N ALA A 288 12.86 12.12 -0.33
CA ALA A 288 13.61 12.21 -1.59
C ALA A 288 14.76 11.18 -1.57
N TYR A 289 15.04 10.55 -2.69
CA TYR A 289 16.12 9.59 -2.78
C TYR A 289 16.84 9.61 -4.12
N SER A 290 18.15 9.39 -4.06
CA SER A 290 19.03 9.15 -5.19
C SER A 290 20.13 8.18 -4.75
N SER A 291 21.41 8.60 -4.68
CA SER A 291 22.48 7.84 -4.02
C SER A 291 22.34 7.80 -2.49
N GLU A 292 21.59 8.73 -1.93
CA GLU A 292 21.27 8.84 -0.51
C GLU A 292 19.78 9.10 -0.36
N VAL A 293 19.26 8.78 0.82
CA VAL A 293 17.86 9.03 1.16
C VAL A 293 17.75 10.22 2.10
N THR A 294 17.01 11.24 1.68
CA THR A 294 16.83 12.48 2.43
C THR A 294 15.34 12.67 2.75
N PRO A 295 14.88 12.33 3.95
CA PRO A 295 13.52 12.63 4.37
C PRO A 295 13.38 14.11 4.75
N TRP A 296 12.30 14.76 4.32
CA TRP A 296 11.88 16.07 4.85
C TRP A 296 11.64 16.00 6.35
N SER A 297 11.05 14.91 6.79
CA SER A 297 10.88 14.58 8.21
C SER A 297 10.95 13.08 8.41
N VAL A 298 11.70 12.62 9.41
CA VAL A 298 11.80 11.20 9.79
C VAL A 298 10.52 10.67 10.45
N VAL A 299 9.61 11.57 10.85
CA VAL A 299 8.30 11.23 11.42
C VAL A 299 7.20 11.91 10.62
N LEU A 300 6.03 11.30 10.56
CA LEU A 300 4.86 11.92 9.93
C LEU A 300 4.44 13.19 10.66
N LYS A 301 4.27 14.27 9.92
CA LYS A 301 3.79 15.58 10.42
C LYS A 301 2.33 15.79 10.05
N ASP A 302 1.60 16.53 10.86
CA ASP A 302 0.23 16.94 10.54
C ASP A 302 0.23 17.83 9.30
N ALA A 303 -0.78 17.66 8.43
CA ALA A 303 -0.90 18.45 7.20
C ALA A 303 -1.50 19.84 7.47
N ASP A 304 -0.96 20.56 8.46
CA ASP A 304 -1.27 21.96 8.69
C ASP A 304 -0.59 22.89 7.66
N LYS A 305 -0.97 24.15 7.66
CA LYS A 305 -0.44 25.13 6.69
C LYS A 305 1.09 25.31 6.80
N ALA A 306 1.64 25.27 8.01
CA ALA A 306 3.07 25.46 8.23
C ALA A 306 3.88 24.27 7.71
N ASN A 307 3.46 23.04 8.03
CA ASN A 307 4.12 21.83 7.57
C ASN A 307 3.99 21.65 6.05
N ARG A 308 2.81 21.93 5.44
CA ARG A 308 2.67 21.93 3.99
C ARG A 308 3.62 22.91 3.33
N GLY A 309 3.70 24.16 3.83
CA GLY A 309 4.62 25.16 3.30
C GLY A 309 6.10 24.76 3.43
N SER A 310 6.50 24.19 4.57
CA SER A 310 7.85 23.68 4.78
C SER A 310 8.18 22.53 3.83
N ALA A 311 7.26 21.59 3.61
CA ALA A 311 7.45 20.47 2.67
C ALA A 311 7.54 20.97 1.22
N VAL A 312 6.74 21.96 0.82
CA VAL A 312 6.83 22.60 -0.50
C VAL A 312 8.20 23.23 -0.70
N SER A 313 8.73 23.95 0.30
CA SER A 313 10.07 24.54 0.24
C SER A 313 11.16 23.45 0.13
N PHE A 314 11.02 22.34 0.84
CA PHE A 314 11.91 21.19 0.69
C PHE A 314 11.87 20.62 -0.73
N ILE A 315 10.68 20.41 -1.30
CA ILE A 315 10.53 19.90 -2.67
C ILE A 315 11.16 20.86 -3.68
N ASP A 316 11.03 22.18 -3.49
CA ASP A 316 11.65 23.18 -4.36
C ASP A 316 13.18 23.17 -4.31
N SER A 317 13.79 22.71 -3.23
CA SER A 317 15.24 22.57 -3.09
C SER A 317 15.82 21.29 -3.72
N LEU A 318 14.97 20.32 -4.11
CA LEU A 318 15.42 19.03 -4.63
C LEU A 318 16.07 19.18 -6.01
N ASN A 319 17.27 18.61 -6.19
CA ASN A 319 17.97 18.56 -7.46
C ASN A 319 18.25 17.12 -7.85
N ALA A 320 18.02 16.79 -9.12
CA ALA A 320 18.22 15.42 -9.60
C ALA A 320 19.71 15.14 -9.86
N SER A 321 20.22 14.07 -9.25
CA SER A 321 21.57 13.57 -9.44
C SER A 321 21.74 12.18 -8.81
N GLY A 322 22.77 11.44 -9.19
CA GLY A 322 23.11 10.15 -8.56
C GLY A 322 22.32 8.97 -9.11
N ILE A 323 22.25 7.89 -8.33
CA ILE A 323 21.63 6.60 -8.67
C ILE A 323 20.27 6.43 -7.95
N THR A 324 19.66 5.24 -8.00
CA THR A 324 18.26 5.01 -7.62
C THR A 324 18.13 3.99 -6.49
N VAL A 325 18.45 4.36 -5.22
CA VAL A 325 18.39 3.44 -4.05
C VAL A 325 16.97 3.27 -3.51
N THR A 326 16.10 2.68 -4.29
CA THR A 326 14.67 2.50 -3.99
C THR A 326 14.43 1.65 -2.74
N ASP A 327 15.26 0.65 -2.48
CA ASP A 327 15.17 -0.23 -1.31
C ASP A 327 15.33 0.53 0.00
N GLU A 328 16.32 1.42 0.08
CA GLU A 328 16.56 2.23 1.28
C GLU A 328 15.41 3.23 1.52
N ALA A 329 14.91 3.87 0.47
CA ALA A 329 13.78 4.80 0.57
C ALA A 329 12.49 4.10 1.08
N LEU A 330 12.19 2.91 0.55
CA LEU A 330 11.08 2.10 1.03
C LEU A 330 11.28 1.66 2.49
N ASN A 331 12.50 1.26 2.88
CA ASN A 331 12.81 0.84 4.25
C ASN A 331 12.61 1.99 5.25
N ILE A 332 13.03 3.21 4.90
CA ILE A 332 12.80 4.39 5.75
C ILE A 332 11.30 4.66 5.90
N ALA A 333 10.54 4.66 4.81
CA ALA A 333 9.11 4.86 4.89
C ALA A 333 8.42 3.77 5.72
N LEU A 334 8.78 2.52 5.47
CA LEU A 334 8.22 1.37 6.17
C LEU A 334 8.63 1.28 7.64
N SER A 335 9.63 2.04 8.10
CA SER A 335 10.02 2.09 9.51
C SER A 335 9.00 2.81 10.40
N ASP A 336 8.17 3.73 9.86
CA ASP A 336 7.12 4.40 10.63
C ASP A 336 5.96 3.42 10.93
N PRO A 337 5.71 3.07 12.21
CA PRO A 337 4.67 2.09 12.57
C PRO A 337 3.25 2.60 12.29
N THR A 338 3.07 3.88 12.04
CA THR A 338 1.77 4.50 11.86
C THR A 338 1.40 4.71 10.39
N LEU A 339 2.34 4.50 9.48
CA LEU A 339 2.16 4.65 8.05
C LEU A 339 1.03 3.75 7.51
N ASP A 340 0.19 4.28 6.64
CA ASP A 340 -0.88 3.51 5.99
C ASP A 340 -0.82 3.55 4.46
N THR A 341 -0.14 4.54 3.87
CA THR A 341 -0.09 4.68 2.42
C THR A 341 1.25 5.24 1.95
N ILE A 342 1.81 4.65 0.90
CA ILE A 342 3.01 5.11 0.19
C ILE A 342 2.63 5.48 -1.24
N TYR A 343 3.16 6.61 -1.72
CA TYR A 343 3.19 7.00 -3.13
C TYR A 343 4.66 7.06 -3.57
N LEU A 344 5.07 6.15 -4.44
CA LEU A 344 6.42 6.06 -4.98
C LEU A 344 6.44 6.59 -6.42
N VAL A 345 7.17 7.67 -6.66
CA VAL A 345 7.38 8.27 -7.99
C VAL A 345 8.81 8.02 -8.42
N THR A 346 9.01 7.38 -9.58
CA THR A 346 10.34 7.03 -10.12
C THR A 346 10.34 6.98 -11.64
N ASP A 347 11.50 7.08 -12.24
CA ASP A 347 11.71 6.92 -13.69
C ASP A 347 12.74 5.85 -14.03
N GLY A 348 13.31 5.18 -13.03
CA GLY A 348 14.44 4.26 -13.24
C GLY A 348 14.29 2.91 -12.56
N ALA A 349 15.21 2.04 -12.94
CA ALA A 349 15.42 0.77 -12.28
C ALA A 349 16.13 0.96 -10.93
N PRO A 350 15.73 0.18 -9.89
CA PRO A 350 16.45 0.20 -8.63
C PRO A 350 17.93 -0.11 -8.78
N THR A 351 18.75 0.60 -8.03
CA THR A 351 20.18 0.36 -7.87
C THR A 351 20.48 0.19 -6.38
N HIS A 352 21.45 -0.63 -6.02
CA HIS A 352 21.86 -0.79 -4.62
C HIS A 352 23.36 -0.59 -4.48
N ILE A 353 23.77 0.20 -3.48
CA ILE A 353 25.17 0.35 -3.09
C ILE A 353 25.39 -0.50 -1.84
N GLY A 354 26.11 -1.59 -1.99
CA GLY A 354 26.44 -2.47 -0.87
C GLY A 354 27.50 -1.87 0.04
N SER A 355 27.26 -1.89 1.35
CA SER A 355 28.23 -1.42 2.36
C SER A 355 29.56 -2.21 2.39
N ARG A 356 29.71 -3.26 1.59
CA ARG A 356 30.91 -4.10 1.44
C ARG A 356 31.29 -4.40 -0.01
N GLY A 357 31.02 -3.47 -0.94
CA GLY A 357 31.38 -3.64 -2.36
C GLY A 357 30.49 -4.63 -3.12
N ALA A 358 29.33 -4.99 -2.58
CA ALA A 358 28.32 -5.78 -3.26
C ALA A 358 27.29 -4.86 -3.93
N ASP A 359 27.76 -4.01 -4.83
CA ASP A 359 26.89 -3.15 -5.62
C ASP A 359 26.04 -4.00 -6.57
N MET A 360 24.73 -3.74 -6.56
CA MET A 360 23.82 -4.32 -7.52
C MET A 360 23.49 -3.26 -8.58
N PRO A 361 23.81 -3.53 -9.86
CA PRO A 361 23.57 -2.58 -10.95
C PRO A 361 22.07 -2.31 -11.14
N PRO A 362 21.73 -1.23 -11.85
CA PRO A 362 20.37 -1.04 -12.33
C PRO A 362 19.92 -2.25 -13.16
N ASP A 363 18.61 -2.47 -13.23
CA ASP A 363 17.97 -3.61 -13.92
C ASP A 363 18.31 -4.99 -13.33
N SER A 364 18.87 -5.04 -12.11
CA SER A 364 19.13 -6.32 -11.44
C SER A 364 17.83 -7.04 -11.06
N PRO A 365 17.48 -8.16 -11.71
CA PRO A 365 16.29 -8.93 -11.34
C PRO A 365 16.38 -9.48 -9.90
N GLU A 366 17.58 -9.66 -9.38
CA GLU A 366 17.80 -10.11 -8.01
C GLU A 366 17.48 -9.00 -7.02
N LEU A 367 17.93 -7.76 -7.28
CA LEU A 367 17.59 -6.60 -6.46
C LEU A 367 16.07 -6.36 -6.41
N MET A 368 15.41 -6.36 -7.57
CA MET A 368 13.97 -6.18 -7.65
C MET A 368 13.22 -7.27 -6.89
N ARG A 369 13.65 -8.55 -7.02
CA ARG A 369 13.07 -9.66 -6.23
C ARG A 369 13.31 -9.48 -4.74
N ARG A 370 14.47 -8.97 -4.32
CA ARG A 370 14.79 -8.67 -2.91
C ARG A 370 13.87 -7.58 -2.40
N ILE A 371 13.73 -6.45 -3.09
CA ILE A 371 12.83 -5.34 -2.71
C ILE A 371 11.40 -5.83 -2.52
N LEU A 372 10.87 -6.61 -3.48
CA LEU A 372 9.53 -7.18 -3.39
C LEU A 372 9.38 -8.10 -2.17
N ALA A 373 10.40 -8.95 -1.90
CA ALA A 373 10.36 -9.88 -0.78
C ALA A 373 10.43 -9.15 0.57
N GLU A 374 11.31 -8.17 0.71
CA GLU A 374 11.48 -7.38 1.94
C GLU A 374 10.27 -6.50 2.20
N THR A 375 9.75 -5.81 1.17
CA THR A 375 8.52 -5.03 1.29
C THR A 375 7.34 -5.90 1.70
N ARG A 376 7.19 -7.07 1.08
CA ARG A 376 6.14 -8.03 1.46
C ARG A 376 6.30 -8.50 2.91
N ALA A 377 7.54 -8.77 3.33
CA ALA A 377 7.84 -9.19 4.68
C ALA A 377 7.40 -8.15 5.71
N VAL A 378 7.80 -6.91 5.51
CA VAL A 378 7.48 -5.81 6.43
C VAL A 378 6.00 -5.45 6.38
N ASN A 379 5.37 -5.52 5.20
CA ASN A 379 3.98 -5.09 5.01
C ASN A 379 2.94 -6.17 5.28
N HIS A 380 3.36 -7.40 5.49
CA HIS A 380 2.50 -8.58 5.57
C HIS A 380 1.29 -8.43 6.52
N LEU A 381 1.52 -7.94 7.74
CA LEU A 381 0.48 -7.73 8.74
C LEU A 381 0.00 -6.28 8.83
N ARG A 382 0.64 -5.37 8.10
CA ARG A 382 0.37 -3.93 8.18
C ARG A 382 -0.72 -3.47 7.25
N GLY A 383 -0.78 -4.05 6.05
CA GLY A 383 -1.73 -3.64 5.03
C GLY A 383 -1.51 -2.20 4.51
N ILE A 384 -0.25 -1.73 4.52
CA ILE A 384 0.12 -0.45 3.92
C ILE A 384 -0.12 -0.54 2.42
N ARG A 385 -0.81 0.44 1.87
CA ARG A 385 -1.01 0.54 0.42
C ARG A 385 0.20 1.20 -0.23
N ILE A 386 0.68 0.62 -1.32
CA ILE A 386 1.80 1.18 -2.07
C ILE A 386 1.34 1.47 -3.49
N PHE A 387 1.18 2.75 -3.79
CA PHE A 387 0.93 3.23 -5.14
C PHE A 387 2.26 3.56 -5.79
N THR A 388 2.43 3.13 -7.04
CA THR A 388 3.64 3.38 -7.81
C THR A 388 3.32 4.18 -9.06
N LEU A 389 4.12 5.20 -9.33
CA LEU A 389 3.96 6.10 -10.44
C LEU A 389 5.28 6.12 -11.23
N GLY A 390 5.25 5.57 -12.45
CA GLY A 390 6.43 5.40 -13.28
C GLY A 390 6.44 6.31 -14.49
N PHE A 391 7.55 7.01 -14.74
CA PHE A 391 7.80 7.68 -16.01
C PHE A 391 8.11 6.66 -17.12
N VAL A 392 8.36 7.14 -18.33
CA VAL A 392 8.45 6.30 -19.54
C VAL A 392 9.47 5.16 -19.43
N ASP A 393 10.61 5.41 -18.80
CA ASP A 393 11.72 4.45 -18.69
C ASP A 393 11.72 3.64 -17.38
N ALA A 394 10.68 3.78 -16.55
CA ALA A 394 10.57 3.05 -15.31
C ALA A 394 10.36 1.56 -15.53
N GLU A 395 10.86 0.73 -14.59
CA GLU A 395 10.66 -0.72 -14.56
C GLU A 395 9.20 -1.09 -14.28
N GLU A 396 8.38 -1.01 -15.33
CA GLU A 396 6.91 -1.11 -15.25
C GLU A 396 6.43 -2.39 -14.58
N GLU A 397 7.03 -3.54 -14.94
CA GLU A 397 6.64 -4.83 -14.38
C GLU A 397 6.96 -4.95 -12.89
N PHE A 398 8.11 -4.40 -12.47
CA PHE A 398 8.47 -4.32 -11.06
C PHE A 398 7.51 -3.43 -10.29
N LEU A 399 7.22 -2.23 -10.80
CA LEU A 399 6.33 -1.25 -10.16
C LEU A 399 4.88 -1.76 -10.08
N LYS A 400 4.37 -2.38 -11.13
CA LYS A 400 3.05 -3.05 -11.12
C LYS A 400 2.98 -4.11 -10.05
N LYS A 401 4.00 -4.97 -9.96
CA LYS A 401 4.06 -6.04 -8.98
C LYS A 401 4.15 -5.51 -7.56
N LEU A 402 5.00 -4.49 -7.32
CA LEU A 402 5.12 -3.83 -6.03
C LEU A 402 3.77 -3.25 -5.58
N ALA A 403 3.08 -2.53 -6.46
CA ALA A 403 1.76 -1.98 -6.16
C ALA A 403 0.71 -3.08 -5.90
N LYS A 404 0.59 -4.05 -6.80
CA LYS A 404 -0.40 -5.13 -6.74
C LYS A 404 -0.28 -5.97 -5.47
N GLU A 405 0.94 -6.33 -5.08
CA GLU A 405 1.21 -7.11 -3.88
C GLU A 405 0.87 -6.35 -2.58
N ASN A 406 0.89 -5.01 -2.64
CA ASN A 406 0.70 -4.12 -1.51
C ASN A 406 -0.59 -3.29 -1.60
N ASN A 407 -1.65 -3.82 -2.18
CA ASN A 407 -2.98 -3.23 -2.20
C ASN A 407 -3.08 -1.83 -2.85
N GLY A 408 -2.12 -1.48 -3.68
CA GLY A 408 -2.09 -0.25 -4.45
C GLY A 408 -2.28 -0.47 -5.95
N ARG A 409 -1.99 0.57 -6.72
CA ARG A 409 -2.08 0.59 -8.18
C ARG A 409 -0.85 1.24 -8.78
N TYR A 410 -0.44 0.77 -9.96
CA TYR A 410 0.56 1.42 -10.80
C TYR A 410 -0.10 2.45 -11.70
N VAL A 411 0.54 3.59 -11.88
CA VAL A 411 0.16 4.63 -12.85
C VAL A 411 1.36 4.96 -13.72
N ARG A 412 1.17 4.88 -15.05
CA ARG A 412 2.17 5.33 -16.01
C ARG A 412 2.03 6.83 -16.24
N ILE A 413 3.09 7.58 -15.97
CA ILE A 413 3.16 9.02 -16.21
C ILE A 413 3.49 9.25 -17.69
N ARG A 414 2.61 9.96 -18.42
CA ARG A 414 2.74 10.26 -19.86
C ARG A 414 3.20 11.69 -20.09
#